data_e9875e8522b9e794ea0da9ba947b4ffc
#
_entry.id   e9875e8522b9e794ea0da9ba947b4ffc
#
_cell.length_a   1.000
_cell.length_b   1.000
_cell.length_c   1.000
_cell.angle_alpha   90.00
_cell.angle_beta   90.00
_cell.angle_gamma   90.00
#
_symmetry.space_group_name_H-M   'P 1'
#
loop_
_entity.id
_entity.type
_entity.pdbx_description
1 polymer ?
#
loop_
_entity_poly.entity_id
_entity_poly.type
_entity_poly.pdbx_seq_one_letter_code
_entity_poly.pdbx_strand_id
1 'polypeptide(L)'
;RGLGDVYKRQARGIVRLDRGVRDGSVRVSVMRNLGTTLRGKTLGIVGYGRIGQAVARYAHGSAMRILYFNRHPLTADRERAQGVCYAPLDRLLAEADFVTLHTPLTEQTRHLIGARELGLMKPTAFLINTSRGGVVDEGALTEALRAGRIAGAGLDVFETEPQIPEELRTLDNVILTPHAGTATTEARVEMGCRAADNILRFFRGEPGITRVN
;
A
#
# COMPACT_ATOMS: atom_id res chain seq x y z
N ARG A 1 4.12 2.80 -10.51
CA ARG A 1 5.39 3.48 -10.19
C ARG A 1 5.24 4.29 -8.89
N GLY A 2 5.42 4.89 -8.11
CA GLY A 2 5.15 5.66 -6.88
C GLY A 2 4.88 4.83 -5.60
N LEU A 3 4.43 3.61 -5.69
CA LEU A 3 4.08 2.77 -4.53
C LEU A 3 5.28 2.42 -3.64
N GLY A 4 6.47 2.27 -4.24
CA GLY A 4 7.71 2.01 -3.49
C GLY A 4 8.15 3.17 -2.59
N ASP A 5 7.66 4.38 -2.84
CA ASP A 5 8.03 5.56 -2.04
C ASP A 5 7.20 5.69 -0.77
N VAL A 6 5.94 5.21 -0.77
CA VAL A 6 5.05 5.36 0.39
C VAL A 6 5.60 4.63 1.61
N TYR A 7 5.94 3.34 1.50
CA TYR A 7 6.50 2.60 2.64
C TYR A 7 7.90 3.06 3.04
N LYS A 8 8.73 3.55 2.08
CA LYS A 8 10.03 4.14 2.40
C LYS A 8 9.89 5.45 3.16
N ARG A 9 8.95 6.31 2.77
CA ARG A 9 8.66 7.56 3.47
C ARG A 9 8.11 7.30 4.87
N GLN A 10 7.24 6.30 5.03
CA GLN A 10 6.74 5.86 6.33
C GLN A 10 7.86 5.36 7.23
N ALA A 11 8.66 4.40 6.74
CA ALA A 11 9.76 3.81 7.49
C ALA A 11 10.74 4.85 8.05
N ARG A 12 10.95 5.95 7.34
CA ARG A 12 11.91 7.02 7.70
C ARG A 12 11.25 8.26 8.29
N GLY A 13 9.92 8.33 8.34
CA GLY A 13 9.18 9.51 8.83
C GLY A 13 9.45 10.79 8.04
N ILE A 14 9.77 10.70 6.74
CA ILE A 14 10.29 11.81 5.92
C ILE A 14 9.34 13.02 5.94
N VAL A 15 8.02 12.80 5.80
CA VAL A 15 7.05 13.91 5.75
C VAL A 15 7.02 14.68 7.07
N ARG A 16 7.00 13.97 8.21
CA ARG A 16 7.05 14.58 9.55
C ARG A 16 8.37 15.32 9.77
N LEU A 17 9.50 14.72 9.36
CA LEU A 17 10.81 15.33 9.51
C LEU A 17 10.98 16.57 8.63
N ASP A 18 10.53 16.55 7.36
CA ASP A 18 10.56 17.70 6.46
C ASP A 18 9.75 18.87 7.06
N ARG A 19 8.52 18.60 7.51
CA ARG A 19 7.67 19.60 8.16
C ARG A 19 8.37 20.18 9.40
N GLY A 20 8.86 19.31 10.27
CA GLY A 20 9.47 19.74 11.52
C GLY A 20 10.80 20.51 11.36
N VAL A 21 11.55 20.26 10.28
CA VAL A 21 12.72 21.09 9.94
C VAL A 21 12.28 22.47 9.45
N ARG A 22 11.21 22.55 8.64
CA ARG A 22 10.72 23.83 8.10
C ARG A 22 10.11 24.72 9.18
N ASP A 23 9.37 24.17 10.13
CA ASP A 23 8.74 24.90 11.24
C ASP A 23 9.65 25.05 12.46
N GLY A 24 10.85 24.50 12.45
CA GLY A 24 11.84 24.56 13.52
C GLY A 24 11.58 23.64 14.70
N SER A 25 10.55 22.78 14.67
CA SER A 25 10.23 21.84 15.75
C SER A 25 11.18 20.64 15.81
N VAL A 26 11.85 20.31 14.70
CA VAL A 26 12.84 19.23 14.61
C VAL A 26 14.24 19.77 14.37
N ARG A 27 15.16 19.45 15.30
CA ARG A 27 16.59 19.82 15.14
C ARG A 27 17.33 18.76 14.34
N VAL A 28 18.29 19.22 13.53
CA VAL A 28 19.22 18.33 12.81
C VAL A 28 20.00 17.49 13.82
N SER A 29 19.83 16.18 13.76
CA SER A 29 20.52 15.24 14.64
C SER A 29 20.49 13.83 14.04
N VAL A 30 21.63 13.17 13.99
CA VAL A 30 21.73 11.77 13.54
C VAL A 30 21.25 10.77 14.58
N MET A 31 21.12 11.16 15.85
CA MET A 31 20.78 10.28 16.97
C MET A 31 19.33 10.38 17.44
N ARG A 32 18.61 11.43 17.07
CA ARG A 32 17.25 11.69 17.61
C ARG A 32 16.12 11.39 16.62
N ASN A 33 16.38 11.43 15.31
CA ASN A 33 15.37 11.30 14.26
C ASN A 33 15.44 9.91 13.61
N LEU A 34 15.44 8.86 14.42
CA LEU A 34 15.61 7.50 13.96
C LEU A 34 14.32 6.99 13.29
N GLY A 35 14.46 6.45 12.09
CA GLY A 35 13.46 5.65 11.43
C GLY A 35 13.81 4.16 11.47
N THR A 36 13.05 3.35 10.76
CA THR A 36 13.34 1.91 10.60
C THR A 36 13.95 1.60 9.23
N THR A 37 14.77 0.55 9.17
CA THR A 37 15.30 0.02 7.90
C THR A 37 14.28 -0.91 7.24
N LEU A 38 14.37 -1.08 5.91
CA LEU A 38 13.58 -2.08 5.17
C LEU A 38 14.30 -3.43 5.10
N ARG A 39 15.63 -3.41 5.11
CA ARG A 39 16.45 -4.63 4.99
C ARG A 39 16.13 -5.61 6.12
N GLY A 40 15.84 -6.87 5.76
CA GLY A 40 15.50 -7.92 6.70
C GLY A 40 14.09 -7.84 7.29
N LYS A 41 13.29 -6.81 6.92
CA LYS A 41 11.90 -6.69 7.31
C LYS A 41 10.97 -7.52 6.42
N THR A 42 9.79 -7.82 6.92
CA THR A 42 8.77 -8.57 6.20
C THR A 42 7.73 -7.63 5.59
N LEU A 43 7.54 -7.73 4.28
CA LEU A 43 6.44 -7.10 3.57
C LEU A 43 5.30 -8.11 3.38
N GLY A 44 4.12 -7.81 3.90
CA GLY A 44 2.88 -8.53 3.67
C GLY A 44 2.10 -7.88 2.53
N ILE A 45 1.84 -8.63 1.45
CA ILE A 45 1.10 -8.15 0.28
C ILE A 45 -0.28 -8.81 0.26
N VAL A 46 -1.32 -8.02 0.52
CA VAL A 46 -2.71 -8.47 0.44
C VAL A 46 -3.25 -8.16 -0.96
N GLY A 47 -3.42 -9.22 -1.77
CA GLY A 47 -3.73 -9.07 -3.20
C GLY A 47 -2.47 -9.15 -4.08
N TYR A 48 -2.04 -10.35 -4.44
CA TYR A 48 -0.84 -10.60 -5.25
C TYR A 48 -1.16 -10.69 -6.74
N GLY A 49 -1.86 -9.66 -7.25
CA GLY A 49 -2.14 -9.44 -8.67
C GLY A 49 -0.99 -8.72 -9.39
N ARG A 50 -1.26 -8.09 -10.53
CA ARG A 50 -0.25 -7.36 -11.32
C ARG A 50 0.48 -6.29 -10.50
N ILE A 51 -0.25 -5.53 -9.68
CA ILE A 51 0.32 -4.46 -8.85
C ILE A 51 1.12 -5.06 -7.68
N GLY A 52 0.56 -6.03 -6.94
CA GLY A 52 1.25 -6.70 -5.85
C GLY A 52 2.58 -7.34 -6.29
N GLN A 53 2.59 -7.99 -7.46
CA GLN A 53 3.83 -8.54 -8.06
C GLN A 53 4.84 -7.44 -8.42
N ALA A 54 4.38 -6.28 -8.89
CA ALA A 54 5.27 -5.15 -9.15
C ALA A 54 5.89 -4.62 -7.85
N VAL A 55 5.10 -4.50 -6.79
CA VAL A 55 5.59 -4.09 -5.47
C VAL A 55 6.60 -5.09 -4.90
N ALA A 56 6.34 -6.40 -5.06
CA ALA A 56 7.28 -7.43 -4.64
C ALA A 56 8.66 -7.27 -5.30
N ARG A 57 8.71 -7.00 -6.61
CA ARG A 57 9.98 -6.75 -7.31
C ARG A 57 10.77 -5.57 -6.73
N TYR A 58 10.10 -4.48 -6.33
CA TYR A 58 10.76 -3.36 -5.65
C TYR A 58 11.25 -3.73 -4.25
N ALA A 59 10.47 -4.52 -3.51
CA ALA A 59 10.81 -4.94 -2.17
C ALA A 59 12.02 -5.91 -2.14
N HIS A 60 12.16 -6.78 -3.15
CA HIS A 60 13.36 -7.61 -3.32
C HIS A 60 14.63 -6.78 -3.44
N GLY A 61 14.59 -5.66 -4.17
CA GLY A 61 15.73 -4.74 -4.25
C GLY A 61 16.12 -4.09 -2.91
N SER A 62 15.23 -4.18 -1.90
CA SER A 62 15.47 -3.72 -0.53
C SER A 62 15.81 -4.86 0.43
N ALA A 63 16.02 -6.08 -0.07
CA ALA A 63 16.27 -7.30 0.70
C ALA A 63 15.20 -7.56 1.79
N MET A 64 13.94 -7.36 1.45
CA MET A 64 12.80 -7.69 2.30
C MET A 64 12.37 -9.16 2.09
N ARG A 65 11.88 -9.80 3.15
CA ARG A 65 11.11 -11.04 3.06
C ARG A 65 9.69 -10.70 2.60
N ILE A 66 9.12 -11.48 1.66
CA ILE A 66 7.80 -11.20 1.11
C ILE A 66 6.83 -12.32 1.45
N LEU A 67 5.78 -11.97 2.17
CA LEU A 67 4.58 -12.79 2.35
C LEU A 67 3.47 -12.22 1.47
N TYR A 68 2.63 -13.10 0.93
CA TYR A 68 1.44 -12.65 0.21
C TYR A 68 0.20 -13.45 0.58
N PHE A 69 -0.95 -12.81 0.45
CA PHE A 69 -2.27 -13.41 0.59
C PHE A 69 -3.08 -13.21 -0.68
N ASN A 70 -3.69 -14.29 -1.16
CA ASN A 70 -4.68 -14.32 -2.25
C ASN A 70 -5.74 -15.38 -1.94
N ARG A 71 -6.94 -15.24 -2.52
CA ARG A 71 -7.95 -16.31 -2.48
C ARG A 71 -7.45 -17.61 -3.11
N HIS A 72 -6.69 -17.48 -4.19
CA HIS A 72 -6.04 -18.60 -4.89
C HIS A 72 -4.52 -18.39 -4.81
N PRO A 73 -3.82 -19.20 -4.02
CA PRO A 73 -2.35 -19.14 -3.96
C PRO A 73 -1.70 -19.46 -5.29
N LEU A 74 -0.49 -19.00 -5.49
CA LEU A 74 0.36 -19.44 -6.60
C LEU A 74 0.76 -20.91 -6.39
N THR A 75 1.21 -21.54 -7.47
CA THR A 75 1.88 -22.86 -7.34
C THR A 75 3.23 -22.68 -6.63
N ALA A 76 3.69 -23.72 -5.96
CA ALA A 76 4.98 -23.70 -5.25
C ALA A 76 6.17 -23.32 -6.17
N ASP A 77 6.12 -23.73 -7.45
CA ASP A 77 7.15 -23.36 -8.43
C ASP A 77 7.15 -21.85 -8.71
N ARG A 78 5.97 -21.25 -8.84
CA ARG A 78 5.84 -19.81 -9.06
C ARG A 78 6.25 -19.01 -7.82
N GLU A 79 5.94 -19.49 -6.63
CA GLU A 79 6.41 -18.89 -5.37
C GLU A 79 7.93 -18.88 -5.31
N ARG A 80 8.57 -20.03 -5.57
CA ARG A 80 10.04 -20.14 -5.60
C ARG A 80 10.66 -19.22 -6.64
N ALA A 81 10.12 -19.23 -7.86
CA ALA A 81 10.63 -18.39 -8.95
C ALA A 81 10.53 -16.89 -8.65
N GLN A 82 9.52 -16.49 -7.87
CA GLN A 82 9.29 -15.09 -7.50
C GLN A 82 9.85 -14.72 -6.12
N GLY A 83 10.39 -15.68 -5.38
CA GLY A 83 10.96 -15.46 -4.04
C GLY A 83 9.93 -14.97 -3.02
N VAL A 84 8.68 -15.43 -3.11
CA VAL A 84 7.57 -15.04 -2.23
C VAL A 84 6.97 -16.26 -1.55
N CYS A 85 6.28 -16.07 -0.44
CA CYS A 85 5.66 -17.15 0.31
C CYS A 85 4.20 -16.82 0.62
N TYR A 86 3.29 -17.75 0.33
CA TYR A 86 1.89 -17.62 0.73
C TYR A 86 1.75 -17.67 2.24
N ALA A 87 0.86 -16.83 2.77
CA ALA A 87 0.41 -16.93 4.15
C ALA A 87 -1.09 -16.61 4.23
N PRO A 88 -1.85 -17.33 5.07
CA PRO A 88 -3.20 -16.89 5.45
C PRO A 88 -3.16 -15.46 6.01
N LEU A 89 -4.26 -14.71 5.84
CA LEU A 89 -4.30 -13.28 6.19
C LEU A 89 -3.85 -13.01 7.63
N ASP A 90 -4.36 -13.74 8.59
CA ASP A 90 -4.03 -13.53 10.02
C ASP A 90 -2.53 -13.71 10.29
N ARG A 91 -1.93 -14.74 9.70
CA ARG A 91 -0.50 -14.99 9.81
C ARG A 91 0.33 -13.90 9.13
N LEU A 92 -0.09 -13.47 7.93
CA LEU A 92 0.56 -12.37 7.21
C LEU A 92 0.57 -11.10 8.07
N LEU A 93 -0.58 -10.73 8.64
CA LEU A 93 -0.71 -9.54 9.49
C LEU A 93 0.16 -9.61 10.74
N ALA A 94 0.22 -10.78 11.39
CA ALA A 94 1.04 -10.98 12.58
C ALA A 94 2.56 -10.95 12.31
N GLU A 95 2.99 -11.42 11.14
CA GLU A 95 4.42 -11.51 10.79
C GLU A 95 4.95 -10.27 10.05
N ALA A 96 4.10 -9.49 9.38
CA ALA A 96 4.53 -8.37 8.56
C ALA A 96 4.97 -7.15 9.39
N ASP A 97 6.01 -6.48 8.93
CA ASP A 97 6.43 -5.16 9.42
C ASP A 97 5.80 -4.03 8.57
N PHE A 98 5.47 -4.36 7.32
CA PHE A 98 4.73 -3.48 6.39
C PHE A 98 3.64 -4.33 5.73
N VAL A 99 2.40 -3.84 5.76
CA VAL A 99 1.26 -4.47 5.07
C VAL A 99 0.81 -3.55 3.95
N THR A 100 0.70 -4.06 2.73
CA THR A 100 0.26 -3.27 1.57
C THR A 100 -0.91 -3.95 0.87
N LEU A 101 -1.94 -3.15 0.56
CA LEU A 101 -3.22 -3.63 0.03
C LEU A 101 -3.31 -3.39 -1.48
N HIS A 102 -3.63 -4.43 -2.23
CA HIS A 102 -3.76 -4.43 -3.70
C HIS A 102 -4.96 -5.24 -4.17
N THR A 103 -5.99 -5.34 -3.34
CA THR A 103 -7.27 -5.98 -3.67
C THR A 103 -8.23 -4.98 -4.31
N PRO A 104 -9.10 -5.40 -5.25
CA PRO A 104 -10.24 -4.58 -5.66
C PRO A 104 -11.23 -4.44 -4.49
N LEU A 105 -12.03 -3.40 -4.50
CA LEU A 105 -13.17 -3.27 -3.58
C LEU A 105 -14.34 -4.09 -4.12
N THR A 106 -14.78 -5.08 -3.35
CA THR A 106 -15.95 -5.92 -3.57
C THR A 106 -16.68 -6.09 -2.25
N GLU A 107 -17.83 -6.74 -2.23
CA GLU A 107 -18.52 -7.09 -0.98
C GLU A 107 -17.62 -7.90 -0.04
N GLN A 108 -16.81 -8.84 -0.57
CA GLN A 108 -15.92 -9.69 0.22
C GLN A 108 -14.64 -8.99 0.70
N THR A 109 -14.29 -7.86 0.11
CA THR A 109 -13.09 -7.09 0.47
C THR A 109 -13.40 -5.76 1.12
N ARG A 110 -14.69 -5.41 1.26
CA ARG A 110 -15.11 -4.26 2.05
C ARG A 110 -14.73 -4.50 3.50
N HIS A 111 -14.04 -3.53 4.08
CA HIS A 111 -13.51 -3.58 5.45
C HIS A 111 -12.73 -4.89 5.75
N LEU A 112 -12.01 -5.39 4.73
CA LEU A 112 -11.13 -6.55 4.87
C LEU A 112 -10.10 -6.34 6.00
N ILE A 113 -9.71 -5.11 6.23
CA ILE A 113 -8.87 -4.69 7.34
C ILE A 113 -9.71 -3.82 8.27
N GLY A 114 -10.25 -4.45 9.29
CA GLY A 114 -11.01 -3.82 10.36
C GLY A 114 -10.26 -3.85 11.70
N ALA A 115 -10.98 -3.58 12.78
CA ALA A 115 -10.40 -3.51 14.13
C ALA A 115 -9.70 -4.82 14.55
N ARG A 116 -10.27 -5.98 14.18
CA ARG A 116 -9.69 -7.29 14.45
C ARG A 116 -8.35 -7.46 13.72
N GLU A 117 -8.30 -7.17 12.44
CA GLU A 117 -7.13 -7.31 11.58
C GLU A 117 -6.00 -6.35 12.01
N LEU A 118 -6.36 -5.10 12.31
CA LEU A 118 -5.43 -4.11 12.88
C LEU A 118 -4.89 -4.59 14.24
N GLY A 119 -5.71 -5.28 15.02
CA GLY A 119 -5.30 -5.89 16.29
C GLY A 119 -4.29 -7.03 16.15
N LEU A 120 -4.23 -7.71 14.99
CA LEU A 120 -3.25 -8.75 14.70
C LEU A 120 -1.90 -8.20 14.25
N MET A 121 -1.84 -6.97 13.77
CA MET A 121 -0.60 -6.35 13.29
C MET A 121 0.36 -6.06 14.46
N LYS A 122 1.66 -6.05 14.15
CA LYS A 122 2.67 -5.63 15.14
C LYS A 122 2.48 -4.16 15.51
N PRO A 123 2.74 -3.76 16.77
CA PRO A 123 2.73 -2.33 17.14
C PRO A 123 3.73 -1.49 16.36
N THR A 124 4.76 -2.10 15.81
CA THR A 124 5.77 -1.44 14.97
C THR A 124 5.44 -1.49 13.47
N ALA A 125 4.32 -2.09 13.07
CA ALA A 125 3.96 -2.27 11.67
C ALA A 125 3.32 -1.02 11.07
N PHE A 126 3.43 -0.91 9.74
CA PHE A 126 2.81 0.12 8.92
C PHE A 126 1.79 -0.50 7.96
N LEU A 127 0.62 0.13 7.84
CA LEU A 127 -0.41 -0.22 6.84
C LEU A 127 -0.32 0.74 5.65
N ILE A 128 -0.32 0.21 4.42
CA ILE A 128 -0.30 1.00 3.19
C ILE A 128 -1.54 0.64 2.35
N ASN A 129 -2.40 1.61 2.07
CA ASN A 129 -3.53 1.44 1.18
C ASN A 129 -3.42 2.35 -0.04
N THR A 130 -3.18 1.75 -1.19
CA THR A 130 -3.17 2.40 -2.51
C THR A 130 -4.12 1.68 -3.46
N SER A 131 -5.07 0.91 -2.92
CA SER A 131 -6.07 0.17 -3.69
C SER A 131 -7.40 0.90 -3.78
N ARG A 132 -8.25 0.77 -2.78
CA ARG A 132 -9.53 1.47 -2.60
C ARG A 132 -9.76 1.73 -1.11
N GLY A 133 -10.31 2.90 -0.77
CA GLY A 133 -10.55 3.30 0.63
C GLY A 133 -11.34 2.27 1.41
N GLY A 134 -12.50 1.88 0.93
CA GLY A 134 -13.40 0.94 1.60
C GLY A 134 -12.87 -0.50 1.80
N VAL A 135 -11.61 -0.81 1.42
CA VAL A 135 -10.93 -2.07 1.81
C VAL A 135 -10.51 -2.03 3.28
N VAL A 136 -10.34 -0.83 3.82
CA VAL A 136 -10.02 -0.58 5.23
C VAL A 136 -11.22 0.08 5.89
N ASP A 137 -11.58 -0.32 7.08
CA ASP A 137 -12.46 0.43 7.96
C ASP A 137 -11.70 1.66 8.48
N GLU A 138 -12.00 2.83 7.92
CA GLU A 138 -11.29 4.08 8.27
C GLU A 138 -11.50 4.49 9.72
N GLY A 139 -12.66 4.20 10.31
CA GLY A 139 -12.92 4.46 11.72
C GLY A 139 -12.02 3.61 12.61
N ALA A 140 -11.99 2.30 12.35
CA ALA A 140 -11.12 1.38 13.08
C ALA A 140 -9.63 1.71 12.90
N LEU A 141 -9.21 2.11 11.69
CA LEU A 141 -7.84 2.54 11.42
C LEU A 141 -7.48 3.81 12.21
N THR A 142 -8.36 4.80 12.22
CA THR A 142 -8.16 6.05 12.96
C THR A 142 -7.95 5.78 14.46
N GLU A 143 -8.77 4.94 15.04
CA GLU A 143 -8.63 4.55 16.45
C GLU A 143 -7.34 3.76 16.71
N ALA A 144 -6.98 2.83 15.82
CA ALA A 144 -5.74 2.06 15.95
C ALA A 144 -4.49 2.95 15.87
N LEU A 145 -4.49 3.95 14.99
CA LEU A 145 -3.40 4.92 14.84
C LEU A 145 -3.30 5.86 16.06
N ARG A 146 -4.44 6.36 16.54
CA ARG A 146 -4.52 7.23 17.71
C ARG A 146 -4.05 6.51 18.98
N ALA A 147 -4.42 5.25 19.15
CA ALA A 147 -4.02 4.41 20.26
C ALA A 147 -2.58 3.85 20.13
N GLY A 148 -1.86 4.14 19.03
CA GLY A 148 -0.52 3.58 18.79
C GLY A 148 -0.50 2.05 18.63
N ARG A 149 -1.64 1.44 18.24
CA ARG A 149 -1.73 -0.01 18.02
C ARG A 149 -0.88 -0.48 16.86
N ILE A 150 -0.73 0.38 15.85
CA ILE A 150 0.23 0.25 14.75
C ILE A 150 1.08 1.51 14.67
N ALA A 151 2.27 1.41 14.09
CA ALA A 151 3.21 2.53 14.04
C ALA A 151 2.74 3.66 13.13
N GLY A 152 2.02 3.35 12.07
CA GLY A 152 1.51 4.37 11.14
C GLY A 152 0.80 3.79 9.93
N ALA A 153 0.27 4.68 9.08
CA ALA A 153 -0.34 4.31 7.81
C ALA A 153 0.07 5.26 6.67
N GLY A 154 0.04 4.73 5.44
CA GLY A 154 0.17 5.50 4.21
C GLY A 154 -1.06 5.26 3.33
N LEU A 155 -1.85 6.31 3.11
CA LEU A 155 -3.13 6.22 2.41
C LEU A 155 -3.10 7.11 1.16
N ASP A 156 -3.39 6.52 0.00
CA ASP A 156 -3.60 7.24 -1.26
C ASP A 156 -5.08 7.26 -1.66
N VAL A 157 -5.93 6.53 -0.93
CA VAL A 157 -7.35 6.36 -1.19
C VAL A 157 -8.14 6.40 0.11
N PHE A 158 -9.40 6.88 0.03
CA PHE A 158 -10.27 7.10 1.19
C PHE A 158 -11.64 6.49 0.96
N GLU A 159 -12.36 6.19 2.03
CA GLU A 159 -13.66 5.53 1.94
C GLU A 159 -14.73 6.44 1.32
N THR A 160 -14.65 7.74 1.57
CA THR A 160 -15.65 8.74 1.13
C THR A 160 -15.04 9.83 0.24
N GLU A 161 -14.16 9.45 -0.70
CA GLU A 161 -13.57 10.41 -1.62
C GLU A 161 -14.62 11.32 -2.28
N PRO A 162 -14.34 12.63 -2.41
CA PRO A 162 -13.07 13.33 -2.17
C PRO A 162 -12.86 13.79 -0.73
N GLN A 163 -13.78 13.50 0.20
CA GLN A 163 -13.64 13.87 1.61
C GLN A 163 -12.62 12.97 2.30
N ILE A 164 -11.81 13.59 3.16
CA ILE A 164 -10.87 12.89 4.05
C ILE A 164 -11.29 13.23 5.48
N PRO A 165 -11.51 12.24 6.36
CA PRO A 165 -11.85 12.49 7.76
C PRO A 165 -10.84 13.41 8.43
N GLU A 166 -11.34 14.39 9.20
CA GLU A 166 -10.48 15.38 9.85
C GLU A 166 -9.55 14.70 10.87
N GLU A 167 -10.06 13.68 11.52
CA GLU A 167 -9.32 12.88 12.48
C GLU A 167 -8.06 12.25 11.87
N LEU A 168 -8.12 11.78 10.64
CA LEU A 168 -6.94 11.27 9.92
C LEU A 168 -5.96 12.39 9.56
N ARG A 169 -6.46 13.56 9.20
CA ARG A 169 -5.61 14.70 8.79
C ARG A 169 -4.79 15.27 9.94
N THR A 170 -5.22 15.06 11.17
CA THR A 170 -4.55 15.56 12.38
C THR A 170 -3.52 14.62 12.96
N LEU A 171 -3.44 13.37 12.47
CA LEU A 171 -2.48 12.38 12.97
C LEU A 171 -1.09 12.55 12.35
N ASP A 172 -0.05 12.58 13.18
CA ASP A 172 1.34 12.72 12.74
C ASP A 172 1.95 11.42 12.20
N ASN A 173 1.34 10.27 12.51
CA ASN A 173 1.79 8.95 12.07
C ASN A 173 1.11 8.45 10.79
N VAL A 174 0.46 9.35 10.03
CA VAL A 174 -0.18 9.05 8.75
C VAL A 174 0.43 9.89 7.62
N ILE A 175 0.64 9.27 6.47
CA ILE A 175 0.92 9.97 5.20
C ILE A 175 -0.33 9.87 4.34
N LEU A 176 -0.83 11.01 3.90
CA LEU A 176 -2.01 11.12 3.03
C LEU A 176 -1.58 11.67 1.68
N THR A 177 -2.03 11.02 0.59
CA THR A 177 -1.85 11.49 -0.78
C THR A 177 -3.19 11.50 -1.52
N PRO A 178 -3.42 12.42 -2.47
CA PRO A 178 -4.74 12.68 -3.03
C PRO A 178 -5.06 11.78 -4.23
N HIS A 179 -5.06 10.46 -4.05
CA HIS A 179 -5.29 9.44 -5.09
C HIS A 179 -4.34 9.65 -6.28
N ALA A 180 -3.06 9.80 -5.98
CA ALA A 180 -2.02 10.21 -6.92
C ALA A 180 -1.18 9.03 -7.48
N GLY A 181 -1.55 7.78 -7.19
CA GLY A 181 -0.79 6.59 -7.58
C GLY A 181 -0.49 6.47 -9.08
N THR A 182 -1.35 7.03 -9.94
CA THR A 182 -1.16 7.10 -11.40
C THR A 182 -1.04 8.53 -11.93
N ALA A 183 -0.87 9.52 -11.07
CA ALA A 183 -0.84 10.94 -11.45
C ALA A 183 0.52 11.37 -11.98
N THR A 184 1.03 10.71 -13.01
CA THR A 184 2.17 11.17 -13.81
C THR A 184 1.72 11.44 -15.24
N THR A 185 2.35 12.40 -15.90
CA THR A 185 2.05 12.75 -17.30
C THR A 185 2.14 11.51 -18.20
N GLU A 186 3.22 10.74 -18.05
CA GLU A 186 3.48 9.54 -18.86
C GLU A 186 2.39 8.48 -18.65
N ALA A 187 2.01 8.20 -17.38
CA ALA A 187 0.96 7.22 -17.10
C ALA A 187 -0.39 7.65 -17.66
N ARG A 188 -0.74 8.94 -17.56
CA ARG A 188 -2.00 9.47 -18.10
C ARG A 188 -2.04 9.42 -19.63
N VAL A 189 -0.94 9.78 -20.30
CA VAL A 189 -0.82 9.66 -21.76
C VAL A 189 -0.91 8.19 -22.18
N GLU A 190 -0.17 7.28 -21.54
CA GLU A 190 -0.22 5.85 -21.88
C GLU A 190 -1.62 5.26 -21.70
N MET A 191 -2.32 5.62 -20.62
CA MET A 191 -3.71 5.18 -20.39
C MET A 191 -4.64 5.67 -21.49
N GLY A 192 -4.53 6.95 -21.89
CA GLY A 192 -5.33 7.53 -22.99
C GLY A 192 -5.06 6.85 -24.32
N CYS A 193 -3.79 6.69 -24.68
CA CYS A 193 -3.39 6.01 -25.92
C CYS A 193 -3.88 4.55 -25.96
N ARG A 194 -3.75 3.82 -24.84
CA ARG A 194 -4.24 2.44 -24.76
C ARG A 194 -5.75 2.33 -24.89
N ALA A 195 -6.50 3.25 -24.29
CA ALA A 195 -7.95 3.31 -24.43
C ALA A 195 -8.36 3.58 -25.90
N ALA A 196 -7.72 4.55 -26.55
CA ALA A 196 -7.96 4.87 -27.95
C ALA A 196 -7.60 3.69 -28.88
N ASP A 197 -6.45 3.03 -28.67
CA ASP A 197 -6.05 1.85 -29.44
C ASP A 197 -7.06 0.69 -29.29
N ASN A 198 -7.54 0.41 -28.09
CA ASN A 198 -8.57 -0.60 -27.86
C ASN A 198 -9.88 -0.28 -28.62
N ILE A 199 -10.31 0.98 -28.65
CA ILE A 199 -11.50 1.42 -29.39
C ILE A 199 -11.29 1.23 -30.89
N LEU A 200 -10.16 1.68 -31.42
CA LEU A 200 -9.84 1.54 -32.84
C LEU A 200 -9.78 0.08 -33.26
N ARG A 201 -9.13 -0.79 -32.49
CA ARG A 201 -9.07 -2.25 -32.75
C ARG A 201 -10.46 -2.88 -32.73
N PHE A 202 -11.31 -2.47 -31.77
CA PHE A 202 -12.68 -2.97 -31.70
C PHE A 202 -13.44 -2.69 -32.98
N PHE A 203 -13.43 -1.46 -33.50
CA PHE A 203 -14.13 -1.09 -34.71
C PHE A 203 -13.53 -1.69 -36.00
N ARG A 204 -12.23 -2.07 -35.96
CA ARG A 204 -11.55 -2.74 -37.09
C ARG A 204 -11.65 -4.27 -37.03
N GLY A 205 -12.24 -4.84 -35.98
CA GLY A 205 -12.28 -6.29 -35.79
C GLY A 205 -10.91 -6.92 -35.51
N GLU A 206 -9.94 -6.13 -35.05
CA GLU A 206 -8.58 -6.58 -34.80
C GLU A 206 -8.48 -7.29 -33.45
N PRO A 207 -7.62 -8.33 -33.30
CA PRO A 207 -7.37 -9.00 -32.04
C PRO A 207 -6.54 -8.11 -31.10
N GLY A 208 -6.43 -8.50 -29.81
CA GLY A 208 -5.53 -7.86 -28.85
C GLY A 208 -6.17 -6.75 -28.01
N ILE A 209 -7.51 -6.65 -28.03
CA ILE A 209 -8.25 -5.73 -27.15
C ILE A 209 -8.07 -6.17 -25.70
N THR A 210 -7.70 -5.24 -24.82
CA THR A 210 -7.63 -5.50 -23.39
C THR A 210 -9.03 -5.49 -22.78
N ARG A 211 -9.67 -6.65 -22.70
CA ARG A 211 -10.97 -6.80 -22.04
C ARG A 211 -10.83 -6.73 -20.53
N VAL A 212 -11.82 -6.18 -19.85
CA VAL A 212 -11.84 -5.96 -18.39
C VAL A 212 -12.69 -7.02 -17.68
N ASN A 213 -13.45 -7.84 -18.40
CA ASN A 213 -14.36 -8.86 -17.89
C ASN A 213 -13.77 -10.25 -18.08
#